data_16104713907270a8fbab7cc91cb30fe5
#
_entry.id   16104713907270a8fbab7cc91cb30fe5
#
_cell.length_a   1.000
_cell.length_b   1.000
_cell.length_c   1.000
_cell.angle_alpha   90.00
_cell.angle_beta   90.00
_cell.angle_gamma   90.00
#
_symmetry.space_group_name_H-M   'P 1'
#
loop_
_entity.id
_entity.type
_entity.pdbx_description
1 polymer ?
#
loop_
_entity_poly.entity_id
_entity_poly.type
_entity_poly.pdbx_seq_one_letter_code
_entity_poly.pdbx_strand_id
1 'polypeptide(L)'
;LKLIDTISHSKRIVPATVEIVDLPGLTKGGEGVGNKLLAEVQTVDALIHVLRCFDDENVPHSEGSVDPVRDMELVDLELQVRDLDLVTRKLQRVEKLMKNGEKDNKKAYEVLSVYKEALENMQNARDAKVADEDKKYIQDIQLLTAKPIMYVCNVDDASALTGNKYSEAVKASLKEGDEMIVIAGKLESEIAELEDEDKAMFME
;
A
#
# COMPACT_ATOMS: atom_id res chain seq x y z
N LEU A 1 26.35 -3.85 6.60
CA LEU A 1 27.01 -4.61 5.54
C LEU A 1 28.52 -4.72 5.78
N LYS A 2 29.26 -3.61 6.02
CA LYS A 2 30.71 -3.64 6.29
C LYS A 2 31.08 -4.56 7.48
N LEU A 3 30.33 -4.51 8.58
CA LEU A 3 30.55 -5.36 9.76
C LEU A 3 30.32 -6.85 9.45
N ILE A 4 29.33 -7.18 8.62
CA ILE A 4 29.06 -8.56 8.20
C ILE A 4 30.18 -9.06 7.30
N ASP A 5 30.71 -8.21 6.43
CA ASP A 5 31.81 -8.55 5.54
C ASP A 5 33.10 -8.84 6.30
N THR A 6 33.41 -8.13 7.38
CA THR A 6 34.57 -8.42 8.25
C THR A 6 34.51 -9.82 8.88
N ILE A 7 33.31 -10.37 9.06
CA ILE A 7 33.08 -11.70 9.62
C ILE A 7 33.09 -12.77 8.53
N SER A 8 32.46 -12.49 7.39
CA SER A 8 32.24 -13.47 6.31
C SER A 8 33.34 -13.51 5.26
N HIS A 9 34.22 -12.48 5.22
CA HIS A 9 35.28 -12.33 4.22
C HIS A 9 34.81 -12.56 2.78
N SER A 10 33.69 -11.92 2.43
CA SER A 10 33.03 -12.10 1.14
C SER A 10 33.87 -11.59 -0.02
N LYS A 11 33.81 -12.26 -1.17
CA LYS A 11 34.48 -11.78 -2.40
C LYS A 11 33.86 -10.50 -2.95
N ARG A 12 32.58 -10.23 -2.64
CA ARG A 12 31.86 -9.07 -3.12
C ARG A 12 30.69 -8.75 -2.16
N ILE A 13 30.52 -7.47 -1.85
CA ILE A 13 29.33 -6.96 -1.14
C ILE A 13 28.37 -6.45 -2.21
N VAL A 14 27.14 -6.98 -2.21
CA VAL A 14 26.07 -6.51 -3.07
C VAL A 14 24.93 -6.05 -2.16
N PRO A 15 24.70 -4.73 -2.05
CA PRO A 15 23.54 -4.21 -1.30
C PRO A 15 22.24 -4.58 -2.01
N ALA A 16 21.18 -4.76 -1.25
CA ALA A 16 19.83 -4.80 -1.81
C ALA A 16 19.47 -3.41 -2.34
N THR A 17 18.74 -3.38 -3.43
CA THR A 17 18.20 -2.15 -4.02
C THR A 17 16.69 -2.15 -3.88
N VAL A 18 16.13 -0.97 -3.58
CA VAL A 18 14.70 -0.70 -3.58
C VAL A 18 14.46 0.39 -4.60
N GLU A 19 13.52 0.15 -5.51
CA GLU A 19 13.06 1.16 -6.46
C GLU A 19 11.76 1.77 -5.93
N ILE A 20 11.75 3.09 -5.74
CA ILE A 20 10.57 3.83 -5.29
C ILE A 20 10.02 4.58 -6.50
N VAL A 21 8.76 4.33 -6.82
CA VAL A 21 8.04 5.00 -7.91
C VAL A 21 7.01 5.94 -7.30
N ASP A 22 7.11 7.23 -7.64
CA ASP A 22 6.11 8.22 -7.24
C ASP A 22 4.89 8.12 -8.16
N LEU A 23 3.72 7.96 -7.55
CA LEU A 23 2.46 7.84 -8.25
C LEU A 23 1.56 9.04 -7.92
N PRO A 24 0.91 9.66 -8.93
CA PRO A 24 -0.04 10.73 -8.66
C PRO A 24 -1.21 10.22 -7.81
N GLY A 25 -1.68 11.04 -6.89
CA GLY A 25 -2.83 10.70 -6.05
C GLY A 25 -4.08 10.36 -6.86
N LEU A 26 -4.93 9.50 -6.32
CA LEU A 26 -6.25 9.20 -6.89
C LEU A 26 -7.12 10.46 -6.81
N THR A 27 -7.48 11.02 -7.97
CA THR A 27 -8.36 12.20 -8.06
C THR A 27 -9.71 11.80 -8.61
N LYS A 28 -10.79 12.30 -7.99
CA LYS A 28 -12.16 12.12 -8.50
C LYS A 28 -12.28 12.68 -9.92
N GLY A 29 -12.73 11.86 -10.87
CA GLY A 29 -13.18 12.28 -12.19
C GLY A 29 -12.22 12.15 -13.37
N GLY A 30 -11.09 11.49 -13.21
CA GLY A 30 -10.16 11.25 -14.31
C GLY A 30 -10.14 9.79 -14.80
N GLU A 31 -11.07 9.36 -15.67
CA GLU A 31 -11.09 7.99 -16.23
C GLU A 31 -9.75 7.54 -16.83
N GLY A 32 -8.95 8.48 -17.37
CA GLY A 32 -7.64 8.17 -17.97
C GLY A 32 -6.50 8.06 -16.96
N VAL A 33 -6.50 8.88 -15.93
CA VAL A 33 -5.43 8.92 -14.89
C VAL A 33 -5.54 7.73 -13.97
N GLY A 34 -6.76 7.38 -13.54
CA GLY A 34 -6.98 6.22 -12.68
C GLY A 34 -6.53 4.90 -13.30
N ASN A 35 -6.79 4.68 -14.60
CA ASN A 35 -6.37 3.46 -15.29
C ASN A 35 -4.84 3.34 -15.42
N LYS A 36 -4.14 4.45 -15.66
CA LYS A 36 -2.67 4.46 -15.74
C LYS A 36 -2.05 4.16 -14.36
N LEU A 37 -2.52 4.86 -13.32
CA LEU A 37 -2.09 4.64 -11.95
C LEU A 37 -2.27 3.17 -11.54
N LEU A 38 -3.45 2.60 -11.79
CA LEU A 38 -3.75 1.21 -11.45
C LEU A 38 -2.85 0.20 -12.18
N ALA A 39 -2.47 0.49 -13.44
CA ALA A 39 -1.52 -0.33 -14.17
C ALA A 39 -0.11 -0.27 -13.54
N GLU A 40 0.31 0.90 -13.06
CA GLU A 40 1.59 1.06 -12.36
C GLU A 40 1.56 0.36 -10.99
N VAL A 41 0.48 0.51 -10.21
CA VAL A 41 0.29 -0.19 -8.94
C VAL A 41 0.33 -1.72 -9.10
N GLN A 42 -0.10 -2.27 -10.24
CA GLN A 42 0.00 -3.70 -10.49
C GLN A 42 1.45 -4.20 -10.54
N THR A 43 2.40 -3.39 -10.98
CA THR A 43 3.78 -3.81 -11.23
C THR A 43 4.69 -3.76 -10.00
N VAL A 44 4.32 -3.04 -8.95
CA VAL A 44 5.11 -2.90 -7.72
C VAL A 44 4.85 -4.03 -6.73
N ASP A 45 5.82 -4.32 -5.85
CA ASP A 45 5.73 -5.41 -4.88
C ASP A 45 5.01 -5.00 -3.59
N ALA A 46 5.06 -3.71 -3.22
CA ALA A 46 4.46 -3.14 -2.01
C ALA A 46 4.00 -1.70 -2.26
N LEU A 47 3.14 -1.19 -1.41
CA LEU A 47 2.61 0.16 -1.48
C LEU A 47 3.06 1.00 -0.28
N ILE A 48 3.36 2.28 -0.54
CA ILE A 48 3.53 3.30 0.48
C ILE A 48 2.39 4.30 0.29
N HIS A 49 1.49 4.36 1.26
CA HIS A 49 0.36 5.28 1.22
C HIS A 49 0.66 6.51 2.08
N VAL A 50 0.95 7.63 1.44
CA VAL A 50 1.22 8.89 2.13
C VAL A 50 -0.09 9.60 2.45
N LEU A 51 -0.35 9.80 3.74
CA LEU A 51 -1.54 10.44 4.27
C LEU A 51 -1.22 11.85 4.75
N ARG A 52 -2.03 12.82 4.36
CA ARG A 52 -1.90 14.19 4.86
C ARG A 52 -2.44 14.29 6.28
N CYS A 53 -1.56 14.55 7.23
CA CYS A 53 -1.85 14.67 8.66
C CYS A 53 -1.49 16.05 9.21
N PHE A 54 -1.71 17.12 8.44
CA PHE A 54 -1.44 18.51 8.83
C PHE A 54 -2.47 19.48 8.23
N ASP A 55 -2.74 20.56 8.93
CA ASP A 55 -3.56 21.66 8.46
C ASP A 55 -2.67 22.73 7.80
N ASP A 56 -3.01 23.16 6.59
CA ASP A 56 -2.40 24.30 5.90
C ASP A 56 -3.44 24.91 4.93
N GLU A 57 -3.82 26.15 5.17
CA GLU A 57 -4.81 26.88 4.36
C GLU A 57 -4.32 27.15 2.92
N ASN A 58 -3.00 27.16 2.70
CA ASN A 58 -2.41 27.37 1.38
C ASN A 58 -2.36 26.11 0.53
N VAL A 59 -2.55 24.94 1.15
CA VAL A 59 -2.56 23.65 0.46
C VAL A 59 -4.01 23.13 0.40
N PRO A 60 -4.70 23.26 -0.74
CA PRO A 60 -6.08 22.78 -0.86
C PRO A 60 -6.14 21.26 -0.71
N HIS A 61 -7.26 20.77 -0.17
CA HIS A 61 -7.55 19.34 -0.06
C HIS A 61 -8.64 18.96 -1.05
N SER A 62 -8.49 17.82 -1.75
CA SER A 62 -9.46 17.34 -2.75
C SER A 62 -10.87 17.15 -2.18
N GLU A 63 -10.96 16.72 -0.92
CA GLU A 63 -12.22 16.48 -0.21
C GLU A 63 -12.66 17.68 0.66
N GLY A 64 -11.99 18.85 0.56
CA GLY A 64 -12.34 20.08 1.26
C GLY A 64 -11.94 20.13 2.74
N SER A 65 -11.48 19.02 3.34
CA SER A 65 -11.02 18.94 4.72
C SER A 65 -9.97 17.85 4.88
N VAL A 66 -9.07 18.02 5.86
CA VAL A 66 -8.08 16.99 6.22
C VAL A 66 -8.76 15.92 7.08
N ASP A 67 -8.78 14.70 6.55
CA ASP A 67 -9.27 13.51 7.26
C ASP A 67 -8.53 12.28 6.68
N PRO A 68 -7.38 11.92 7.27
CA PRO A 68 -6.54 10.86 6.73
C PRO A 68 -7.19 9.46 6.79
N VAL A 69 -8.11 9.22 7.72
CA VAL A 69 -8.81 7.93 7.81
C VAL A 69 -9.78 7.80 6.63
N ARG A 70 -10.58 8.82 6.36
CA ARG A 70 -11.45 8.87 5.18
C ARG A 70 -10.63 8.72 3.88
N ASP A 71 -9.50 9.41 3.79
CA ASP A 71 -8.66 9.39 2.58
C ASP A 71 -8.05 8.00 2.36
N MET A 72 -7.66 7.30 3.43
CA MET A 72 -7.22 5.91 3.42
C MET A 72 -8.33 4.98 2.91
N GLU A 73 -9.55 5.12 3.45
CA GLU A 73 -10.71 4.30 3.05
C GLU A 73 -11.12 4.53 1.60
N LEU A 74 -11.02 5.77 1.10
CA LEU A 74 -11.32 6.08 -0.30
C LEU A 74 -10.35 5.40 -1.27
N VAL A 75 -9.06 5.40 -0.95
CA VAL A 75 -8.06 4.69 -1.77
C VAL A 75 -8.29 3.18 -1.72
N ASP A 76 -8.50 2.62 -0.54
CA ASP A 76 -8.78 1.20 -0.37
C ASP A 76 -10.01 0.78 -1.19
N LEU A 77 -11.08 1.57 -1.14
CA LEU A 77 -12.31 1.31 -1.90
C LEU A 77 -12.06 1.29 -3.41
N GLU A 78 -11.29 2.25 -3.94
CA GLU A 78 -10.96 2.28 -5.38
C GLU A 78 -10.18 1.05 -5.81
N LEU A 79 -9.19 0.62 -5.01
CA LEU A 79 -8.42 -0.58 -5.27
C LEU A 79 -9.27 -1.86 -5.17
N GLN A 80 -10.16 -1.94 -4.17
CA GLN A 80 -11.09 -3.06 -3.96
C GLN A 80 -12.07 -3.24 -5.12
N VAL A 81 -12.61 -2.15 -5.66
CA VAL A 81 -13.51 -2.20 -6.82
C VAL A 81 -12.81 -2.82 -8.03
N ARG A 82 -11.53 -2.49 -8.25
CA ARG A 82 -10.73 -3.08 -9.34
C ARG A 82 -10.44 -4.55 -9.10
N ASP A 83 -10.07 -4.90 -7.90
CA ASP A 83 -9.82 -6.30 -7.53
C ASP A 83 -11.08 -7.16 -7.66
N LEU A 84 -12.23 -6.63 -7.26
CA LEU A 84 -13.52 -7.32 -7.39
C LEU A 84 -13.85 -7.63 -8.86
N ASP A 85 -13.59 -6.71 -9.79
CA ASP A 85 -13.76 -6.93 -11.22
C ASP A 85 -12.83 -8.06 -11.72
N LEU A 86 -11.54 -8.01 -11.34
CA LEU A 86 -10.55 -9.03 -11.71
C LEU A 86 -10.94 -10.43 -11.19
N VAL A 87 -11.28 -10.51 -9.90
CA VAL A 87 -11.72 -11.78 -9.27
C VAL A 87 -12.99 -12.30 -9.91
N THR A 88 -13.97 -11.44 -10.17
CA THR A 88 -15.24 -11.83 -10.78
C THR A 88 -15.04 -12.38 -12.19
N ARG A 89 -14.22 -11.74 -13.01
CA ARG A 89 -13.89 -12.24 -14.36
C ARG A 89 -13.19 -13.59 -14.31
N LYS A 90 -12.24 -13.77 -13.39
CA LYS A 90 -11.56 -15.05 -13.22
C LYS A 90 -12.50 -16.14 -12.72
N LEU A 91 -13.33 -15.83 -11.74
CA LEU A 91 -14.34 -16.76 -11.21
C LEU A 91 -15.25 -17.30 -12.32
N GLN A 92 -15.76 -16.42 -13.19
CA GLN A 92 -16.58 -16.82 -14.33
C GLN A 92 -15.87 -17.76 -15.32
N ARG A 93 -14.55 -17.58 -15.53
CA ARG A 93 -13.74 -18.48 -16.36
C ARG A 93 -13.59 -19.85 -15.69
N VAL A 94 -13.23 -19.86 -14.41
CA VAL A 94 -13.05 -21.09 -13.63
C VAL A 94 -14.35 -21.87 -13.53
N GLU A 95 -15.50 -21.21 -13.34
CA GLU A 95 -16.82 -21.84 -13.30
C GLU A 95 -17.14 -22.60 -14.61
N LYS A 96 -16.80 -22.03 -15.76
CA LYS A 96 -16.98 -22.71 -17.05
C LYS A 96 -16.07 -23.93 -17.18
N LEU A 97 -14.83 -23.85 -16.68
CA LEU A 97 -13.86 -24.95 -16.73
C LEU A 97 -14.21 -26.05 -15.73
N MET A 98 -14.83 -25.74 -14.60
CA MET A 98 -15.26 -26.68 -13.57
C MET A 98 -16.25 -27.68 -14.09
N LYS A 99 -17.05 -27.33 -15.09
CA LYS A 99 -18.00 -28.26 -15.76
C LYS A 99 -17.30 -29.44 -16.46
N ASN A 100 -15.98 -29.32 -16.69
CA ASN A 100 -15.17 -30.39 -17.30
C ASN A 100 -14.57 -31.37 -16.28
N GLY A 101 -14.89 -31.23 -14.98
CA GLY A 101 -14.59 -32.23 -13.96
C GLY A 101 -13.22 -32.23 -13.32
N GLU A 102 -12.38 -31.19 -13.56
CA GLU A 102 -11.05 -31.06 -12.97
C GLU A 102 -11.13 -30.60 -11.50
N LYS A 103 -10.50 -31.36 -10.59
CA LYS A 103 -10.51 -31.07 -9.14
C LYS A 103 -9.84 -29.72 -8.80
N ASP A 104 -8.82 -29.34 -9.56
CA ASP A 104 -8.09 -28.08 -9.34
C ASP A 104 -8.98 -26.85 -9.62
N ASN A 105 -9.83 -26.92 -10.64
CA ASN A 105 -10.79 -25.87 -10.93
C ASN A 105 -11.85 -25.70 -9.83
N LYS A 106 -12.22 -26.77 -9.15
CA LYS A 106 -13.14 -26.68 -7.99
C LYS A 106 -12.49 -25.94 -6.83
N LYS A 107 -11.23 -26.27 -6.50
CA LYS A 107 -10.48 -25.59 -5.44
C LYS A 107 -10.24 -24.11 -5.79
N ALA A 108 -9.86 -23.81 -7.04
CA ALA A 108 -9.72 -22.45 -7.53
C ALA A 108 -11.02 -21.63 -7.37
N TYR A 109 -12.16 -22.23 -7.69
CA TYR A 109 -13.47 -21.59 -7.53
C TYR A 109 -13.77 -21.26 -6.05
N GLU A 110 -13.54 -22.21 -5.15
CA GLU A 110 -13.73 -22.01 -3.71
C GLU A 110 -12.87 -20.86 -3.18
N VAL A 111 -11.57 -20.84 -3.53
CA VAL A 111 -10.63 -19.78 -3.10
C VAL A 111 -11.02 -18.42 -3.67
N LEU A 112 -11.33 -18.35 -4.97
CA LEU A 112 -11.75 -17.08 -5.59
C LEU A 112 -13.07 -16.56 -5.01
N SER A 113 -13.97 -17.44 -4.57
CA SER A 113 -15.21 -17.06 -3.90
C SER A 113 -14.95 -16.38 -2.56
N VAL A 114 -13.95 -16.85 -1.80
CA VAL A 114 -13.53 -16.20 -0.53
C VAL A 114 -13.01 -14.79 -0.79
N TYR A 115 -12.16 -14.60 -1.81
CA TYR A 115 -11.69 -13.26 -2.16
C TYR A 115 -12.82 -12.35 -2.64
N LYS A 116 -13.74 -12.87 -3.45
CA LYS A 116 -14.90 -12.12 -3.92
C LYS A 116 -15.76 -11.66 -2.75
N GLU A 117 -16.08 -12.54 -1.82
CA GLU A 117 -16.88 -12.22 -0.62
C GLU A 117 -16.18 -11.15 0.25
N ALA A 118 -14.86 -11.27 0.47
CA ALA A 118 -14.10 -10.29 1.22
C ALA A 118 -14.20 -8.89 0.56
N LEU A 119 -13.96 -8.80 -0.74
CA LEU A 119 -14.02 -7.55 -1.50
C LEU A 119 -15.44 -6.95 -1.55
N GLU A 120 -16.49 -7.78 -1.69
CA GLU A 120 -17.89 -7.34 -1.62
C GLU A 120 -18.26 -6.76 -0.23
N ASN A 121 -17.58 -7.22 0.83
CA ASN A 121 -17.72 -6.73 2.19
C ASN A 121 -16.72 -5.59 2.52
N MET A 122 -16.14 -4.92 1.51
CA MET A 122 -15.18 -3.82 1.69
C MET A 122 -13.94 -4.22 2.51
N GLN A 123 -13.48 -5.47 2.36
CA GLN A 123 -12.25 -5.96 2.96
C GLN A 123 -11.17 -6.07 1.89
N ASN A 124 -9.94 -5.75 2.24
CA ASN A 124 -8.82 -5.90 1.33
C ASN A 124 -8.50 -7.39 1.11
N ALA A 125 -8.01 -7.74 -0.08
CA ALA A 125 -7.68 -9.13 -0.40
C ALA A 125 -6.60 -9.71 0.54
N ARG A 126 -5.69 -8.89 1.09
CA ARG A 126 -4.70 -9.31 2.09
C ARG A 126 -5.34 -9.79 3.41
N ASP A 127 -6.55 -9.32 3.72
CA ASP A 127 -7.30 -9.66 4.94
C ASP A 127 -8.16 -10.93 4.76
N ALA A 128 -8.27 -11.44 3.53
CA ALA A 128 -9.05 -12.63 3.23
C ALA A 128 -8.44 -13.88 3.89
N LYS A 129 -9.28 -14.68 4.54
CA LYS A 129 -8.84 -15.90 5.24
C LYS A 129 -8.59 -17.04 4.25
N VAL A 130 -7.47 -16.96 3.55
CA VAL A 130 -7.02 -17.96 2.58
C VAL A 130 -5.67 -18.52 3.01
N ALA A 131 -5.50 -19.83 2.96
CA ALA A 131 -4.24 -20.50 3.29
C ALA A 131 -3.14 -20.10 2.28
N ASP A 132 -1.87 -19.99 2.75
CA ASP A 132 -0.76 -19.54 1.91
C ASP A 132 -0.55 -20.39 0.66
N GLU A 133 -0.75 -21.70 0.77
CA GLU A 133 -0.67 -22.65 -0.35
C GLU A 133 -1.74 -22.42 -1.43
N ASP A 134 -2.87 -21.80 -1.05
CA ASP A 134 -3.99 -21.49 -1.93
C ASP A 134 -3.87 -20.10 -2.60
N LYS A 135 -2.99 -19.24 -2.13
CA LYS A 135 -2.73 -17.92 -2.74
C LYS A 135 -2.23 -18.01 -4.19
N LYS A 136 -1.73 -19.17 -4.61
CA LYS A 136 -1.36 -19.45 -6.00
C LYS A 136 -2.50 -19.20 -6.99
N TYR A 137 -3.75 -19.34 -6.56
CA TYR A 137 -4.93 -19.16 -7.42
C TYR A 137 -5.23 -17.71 -7.78
N ILE A 138 -4.54 -16.72 -7.16
CA ILE A 138 -4.67 -15.29 -7.50
C ILE A 138 -3.39 -14.67 -8.08
N GLN A 139 -2.30 -15.43 -8.16
CA GLN A 139 -0.99 -14.89 -8.58
C GLN A 139 -1.00 -14.28 -9.99
N ASP A 140 -1.77 -14.87 -10.91
CA ASP A 140 -1.86 -14.41 -12.30
C ASP A 140 -2.72 -13.15 -12.48
N ILE A 141 -3.56 -12.79 -11.50
CA ILE A 141 -4.41 -11.58 -11.54
C ILE A 141 -3.85 -10.42 -10.71
N GLN A 142 -2.81 -10.65 -9.93
CA GLN A 142 -2.06 -9.63 -9.18
C GLN A 142 -2.97 -8.61 -8.49
N LEU A 143 -3.77 -9.08 -7.53
CA LEU A 143 -4.70 -8.22 -6.79
C LEU A 143 -3.96 -7.06 -6.11
N LEU A 144 -4.48 -5.85 -6.26
CA LEU A 144 -3.89 -4.62 -5.75
C LEU A 144 -3.93 -4.58 -4.22
N THR A 145 -5.08 -4.96 -3.66
CA THR A 145 -5.29 -4.98 -2.21
C THR A 145 -4.72 -6.22 -1.51
N ALA A 146 -4.10 -7.16 -2.25
CA ALA A 146 -3.34 -8.26 -1.70
C ALA A 146 -1.88 -7.87 -1.37
N LYS A 147 -1.39 -6.74 -1.89
CA LYS A 147 -0.03 -6.26 -1.67
C LYS A 147 0.15 -5.75 -0.24
N PRO A 148 1.37 -5.91 0.33
CA PRO A 148 1.73 -5.22 1.57
C PRO A 148 1.60 -3.71 1.41
N ILE A 149 1.17 -3.03 2.47
CA ILE A 149 1.05 -1.59 2.51
C ILE A 149 1.70 -1.05 3.78
N MET A 150 2.38 0.10 3.65
CA MET A 150 2.86 0.89 4.75
C MET A 150 2.21 2.28 4.69
N TYR A 151 1.65 2.72 5.80
CA TYR A 151 1.07 4.05 5.91
C TYR A 151 2.11 5.06 6.39
N VAL A 152 2.20 6.19 5.71
CA VAL A 152 3.10 7.30 6.06
C VAL A 152 2.24 8.51 6.41
N CYS A 153 2.16 8.82 7.71
CA CYS A 153 1.49 10.02 8.20
C CYS A 153 2.42 11.23 8.04
N ASN A 154 2.19 12.02 6.99
CA ASN A 154 2.94 13.26 6.78
C ASN A 154 2.33 14.36 7.64
N VAL A 155 3.07 14.78 8.67
CA VAL A 155 2.67 15.79 9.67
C VAL A 155 3.41 17.11 9.47
N ASP A 156 3.00 18.16 10.20
CA ASP A 156 3.76 19.40 10.33
C ASP A 156 5.03 19.21 11.17
N ASP A 157 5.97 20.17 11.07
CA ASP A 157 7.27 20.10 11.73
C ASP A 157 7.16 19.99 13.26
N ALA A 158 6.17 20.65 13.87
CA ALA A 158 5.95 20.60 15.32
C ALA A 158 5.52 19.21 15.80
N SER A 159 4.91 18.43 14.92
CA SER A 159 4.39 17.10 15.20
C SER A 159 5.35 15.96 14.80
N ALA A 160 6.55 16.29 14.29
CA ALA A 160 7.50 15.30 13.75
C ALA A 160 7.86 14.18 14.73
N LEU A 161 8.07 14.51 16.01
CA LEU A 161 8.50 13.55 17.04
C LEU A 161 7.34 12.85 17.74
N THR A 162 6.21 13.52 17.90
CA THR A 162 5.09 13.03 18.75
C THR A 162 3.87 12.60 17.98
N GLY A 163 3.79 12.94 16.71
CA GLY A 163 2.55 12.84 15.95
C GLY A 163 1.53 13.89 16.39
N ASN A 164 0.29 13.76 15.91
CA ASN A 164 -0.81 14.65 16.22
C ASN A 164 -2.16 13.90 16.18
N LYS A 165 -3.27 14.64 16.36
CA LYS A 165 -4.63 14.06 16.33
C LYS A 165 -4.93 13.24 15.08
N TYR A 166 -4.35 13.61 13.93
CA TYR A 166 -4.58 12.92 12.67
C TYR A 166 -3.80 11.60 12.61
N SER A 167 -2.52 11.61 12.97
CA SER A 167 -1.71 10.38 13.01
C SER A 167 -2.21 9.40 14.07
N GLU A 168 -2.73 9.89 15.22
CA GLU A 168 -3.37 9.05 16.23
C GLU A 168 -4.68 8.43 15.72
N ALA A 169 -5.48 9.19 14.94
CA ALA A 169 -6.69 8.64 14.32
C ALA A 169 -6.37 7.53 13.30
N VAL A 170 -5.35 7.72 12.47
CA VAL A 170 -4.86 6.67 11.57
C VAL A 170 -4.43 5.45 12.36
N LYS A 171 -3.58 5.62 13.38
CA LYS A 171 -3.10 4.53 14.23
C LYS A 171 -4.24 3.72 14.86
N ALA A 172 -5.28 4.41 15.29
CA ALA A 172 -6.46 3.76 15.88
C ALA A 172 -7.31 2.98 14.87
N SER A 173 -7.21 3.29 13.57
CA SER A 173 -7.93 2.62 12.48
C SER A 173 -7.18 1.44 11.86
N LEU A 174 -5.86 1.31 12.15
CA LEU A 174 -5.04 0.23 11.62
C LEU A 174 -5.43 -1.13 12.20
N LYS A 175 -5.26 -2.17 11.39
CA LYS A 175 -5.47 -3.56 11.78
C LYS A 175 -4.17 -4.18 12.30
N GLU A 176 -4.29 -5.33 12.94
CA GLU A 176 -3.12 -6.12 13.34
C GLU A 176 -2.27 -6.50 12.11
N GLY A 177 -1.00 -6.12 12.14
CA GLY A 177 -0.04 -6.36 11.05
C GLY A 177 0.12 -5.19 10.07
N ASP A 178 -0.69 -4.13 10.16
CA ASP A 178 -0.46 -2.91 9.40
C ASP A 178 0.71 -2.12 9.96
N GLU A 179 1.54 -1.56 9.08
CA GLU A 179 2.73 -0.77 9.43
C GLU A 179 2.47 0.71 9.18
N MET A 180 2.89 1.56 10.12
CA MET A 180 2.76 3.01 10.02
C MET A 180 4.02 3.72 10.53
N ILE A 181 4.39 4.80 9.83
CA ILE A 181 5.40 5.76 10.31
C ILE A 181 4.84 7.18 10.28
N VAL A 182 5.39 8.04 11.13
CA VAL A 182 5.12 9.49 11.14
C VAL A 182 6.36 10.19 10.62
N ILE A 183 6.18 11.10 9.66
CA ILE A 183 7.27 11.93 9.14
C ILE A 183 6.78 13.38 8.96
N ALA A 184 7.68 14.33 9.11
CA ALA A 184 7.49 15.70 8.67
C ALA A 184 8.24 15.88 7.34
N GLY A 185 7.59 15.58 6.22
CA GLY A 185 8.24 15.47 4.92
C GLY A 185 8.94 16.77 4.47
N LYS A 186 8.43 17.94 4.86
CA LYS A 186 9.06 19.21 4.60
C LYS A 186 10.38 19.34 5.38
N LEU A 187 10.36 19.06 6.67
CA LEU A 187 11.54 19.10 7.54
C LEU A 187 12.61 18.08 7.07
N GLU A 188 12.20 16.86 6.74
CA GLU A 188 13.11 15.85 6.20
C GLU A 188 13.77 16.29 4.88
N SER A 189 13.02 16.97 4.01
CA SER A 189 13.57 17.54 2.77
C SER A 189 14.58 18.63 3.05
N GLU A 190 14.31 19.54 4.00
CA GLU A 190 15.23 20.59 4.40
C GLU A 190 16.52 20.02 5.01
N ILE A 191 16.40 19.00 5.88
CA ILE A 191 17.56 18.30 6.45
C ILE A 191 18.37 17.58 5.36
N ALA A 192 17.71 16.99 4.36
CA ALA A 192 18.40 16.30 3.28
C ALA A 192 19.31 17.21 2.44
N GLU A 193 19.01 18.51 2.38
CA GLU A 193 19.80 19.53 1.66
C GLU A 193 20.98 20.09 2.47
N LEU A 194 21.05 19.81 3.78
CA LEU A 194 22.15 20.28 4.64
C LEU A 194 23.46 19.54 4.36
N GLU A 195 24.58 20.15 4.65
CA GLU A 195 25.89 19.50 4.70
C GLU A 195 25.97 18.49 5.87
N ASP A 196 26.85 17.50 5.77
CA ASP A 196 26.91 16.39 6.75
C ASP A 196 27.19 16.85 8.21
N GLU A 197 27.93 17.96 8.38
CA GLU A 197 28.23 18.54 9.71
C GLU A 197 26.97 19.15 10.33
N ASP A 198 26.18 19.87 9.53
CA ASP A 198 24.93 20.51 9.98
C ASP A 198 23.83 19.47 10.24
N LYS A 199 23.77 18.39 9.43
CA LYS A 199 22.88 17.25 9.68
C LYS A 199 23.11 16.62 11.05
N ALA A 200 24.38 16.43 11.43
CA ALA A 200 24.73 15.85 12.73
C ALA A 200 24.24 16.71 13.90
N MET A 201 24.35 18.03 13.77
CA MET A 201 23.87 18.98 14.80
C MET A 201 22.33 19.03 14.89
N PHE A 202 21.64 18.78 13.80
CA PHE A 202 20.15 18.78 13.76
C PHE A 202 19.55 17.49 14.34
N MET A 203 20.34 16.39 14.39
CA MET A 203 19.91 15.07 14.85
C MET A 203 20.26 14.80 16.34
N GLU A 204 20.95 15.72 17.03
CA GLU A 204 21.20 15.72 18.48
C GLU A 204 20.05 16.38 19.27
#